data_d174b30b288500f3a37b3801d079f4f2
#
_entry.id   d174b30b288500f3a37b3801d079f4f2
#
_cell.length_a   1.000
_cell.length_b   1.000
_cell.length_c   1.000
_cell.angle_alpha   90.00
_cell.angle_beta   90.00
_cell.angle_gamma   90.00
#
_symmetry.space_group_name_H-M   'P 1'
#
loop_
_entity.id
_entity.type
_entity.pdbx_description
1 polymer ?
#
loop_
_entity_poly.entity_id
_entity_poly.type
_entity_poly.pdbx_seq_one_letter_code
_entity_poly.pdbx_strand_id
1 'polypeptide(L)'
;FRPTFPVSIRIKDKFRFDKAIFKDMVRLGSPVTFERVTISLGQVALTAMVTAIGTAELAAHSLATTAESITYMPAFGFSAAATTLIAQSMGAQRPALAKRFGRYCMLGAVLFMTAMGAVLFFGGQFLVSLFTPDAEVVSLGGAVLRIEALAQPFFAISMVVSGIMRGARQTKVTFVIAAVGMWVVRIPLAFVLLRTTELGLTCAWIA
;
A
#
# COMPACT_ATOMS: atom_id res chain seq x y z
N PHE A 1 13.74 28.29 23.97
CA PHE A 1 13.99 26.84 23.71
C PHE A 1 14.46 26.72 22.27
N ARG A 2 15.78 26.56 22.05
CA ARG A 2 16.31 26.07 20.76
C ARG A 2 16.33 24.56 20.85
N PRO A 3 15.51 23.80 20.10
CA PRO A 3 15.68 22.38 20.03
C PRO A 3 17.04 22.11 19.39
N THR A 4 17.99 21.58 20.16
CA THR A 4 19.24 21.05 19.62
C THR A 4 18.88 19.77 18.87
N PHE A 5 18.67 19.88 17.55
CA PHE A 5 18.49 18.71 16.71
C PHE A 5 19.78 17.89 16.79
N PRO A 6 19.70 16.59 17.10
CA PRO A 6 20.86 15.71 17.21
C PRO A 6 21.60 15.52 15.87
N VAL A 7 20.96 15.92 14.76
CA VAL A 7 21.54 15.90 13.41
C VAL A 7 21.32 17.26 12.76
N SER A 8 22.39 17.95 12.39
CA SER A 8 22.32 19.20 11.63
C SER A 8 23.24 19.09 10.42
N ILE A 9 22.73 19.43 9.24
CA ILE A 9 23.52 19.55 8.02
C ILE A 9 23.91 21.01 7.87
N ARG A 10 25.20 21.32 7.84
CA ARG A 10 25.74 22.68 7.59
C ARG A 10 26.35 22.72 6.20
N ILE A 11 26.19 23.84 5.50
CA ILE A 11 26.76 24.05 4.15
C ILE A 11 28.30 23.87 4.14
N LYS A 12 28.92 24.05 5.30
CA LYS A 12 30.38 23.90 5.47
C LYS A 12 30.83 22.45 5.80
N ASP A 13 29.88 21.53 5.98
CA ASP A 13 30.22 20.15 6.29
C ASP A 13 30.86 19.50 5.05
N LYS A 14 32.08 18.93 5.22
CA LYS A 14 32.76 18.24 4.13
C LYS A 14 32.04 16.93 3.81
N PHE A 15 31.57 16.78 2.58
CA PHE A 15 31.01 15.51 2.11
C PHE A 15 32.11 14.44 2.14
N ARG A 16 31.90 13.39 2.93
CA ARG A 16 32.75 12.20 2.97
C ARG A 16 31.90 10.99 2.53
N PHE A 17 32.36 10.38 1.43
CA PHE A 17 31.73 9.14 0.98
C PHE A 17 32.22 7.97 1.85
N ASP A 18 31.27 7.35 2.60
CA ASP A 18 31.54 6.16 3.39
C ASP A 18 31.00 4.93 2.65
N LYS A 19 31.91 4.05 2.23
CA LYS A 19 31.57 2.81 1.50
C LYS A 19 30.71 1.84 2.34
N ALA A 20 30.89 1.81 3.66
CA ALA A 20 30.12 0.94 4.54
C ALA A 20 28.66 1.39 4.62
N ILE A 21 28.43 2.69 4.82
CA ILE A 21 27.11 3.30 4.82
C ILE A 21 26.43 3.10 3.47
N PHE A 22 27.15 3.37 2.37
CA PHE A 22 26.62 3.17 1.02
C PHE A 22 26.22 1.73 0.75
N LYS A 23 27.05 0.75 1.14
CA LYS A 23 26.74 -0.67 1.02
C LYS A 23 25.48 -1.06 1.81
N ASP A 24 25.32 -0.53 3.02
CA ASP A 24 24.12 -0.75 3.83
C ASP A 24 22.86 -0.12 3.20
N MET A 25 22.98 1.10 2.65
CA MET A 25 21.89 1.74 1.92
C MET A 25 21.43 0.91 0.72
N VAL A 26 22.37 0.43 -0.11
CA VAL A 26 22.06 -0.42 -1.26
C VAL A 26 21.45 -1.76 -0.80
N ARG A 27 22.01 -2.39 0.23
CA ARG A 27 21.53 -3.66 0.76
C ARG A 27 20.09 -3.59 1.28
N LEU A 28 19.73 -2.49 1.93
CA LEU A 28 18.39 -2.29 2.48
C LEU A 28 17.42 -1.67 1.47
N GLY A 29 17.92 -0.80 0.60
CA GLY A 29 17.10 -0.10 -0.38
C GLY A 29 16.76 -0.95 -1.60
N SER A 30 17.68 -1.78 -2.08
CA SER A 30 17.43 -2.59 -3.29
C SER A 30 16.21 -3.51 -3.17
N PRO A 31 15.97 -4.26 -2.08
CA PRO A 31 14.75 -5.07 -1.97
C PRO A 31 13.48 -4.24 -1.98
N VAL A 32 13.51 -3.04 -1.36
CA VAL A 32 12.35 -2.12 -1.35
C VAL A 32 12.07 -1.57 -2.75
N THR A 33 13.11 -1.27 -3.52
CA THR A 33 12.96 -0.84 -4.91
C THR A 33 12.38 -1.96 -5.76
N PHE A 34 12.91 -3.18 -5.65
CA PHE A 34 12.38 -4.34 -6.36
C PHE A 34 10.94 -4.66 -5.95
N GLU A 35 10.58 -4.53 -4.66
CA GLU A 35 9.21 -4.64 -4.17
C GLU A 35 8.28 -3.67 -4.93
N ARG A 36 8.66 -2.40 -5.04
CA ARG A 36 7.86 -1.38 -5.74
C ARG A 36 7.73 -1.67 -7.23
N VAL A 37 8.82 -2.02 -7.89
CA VAL A 37 8.81 -2.39 -9.32
C VAL A 37 7.91 -3.60 -9.55
N THR A 38 8.02 -4.62 -8.73
CA THR A 38 7.24 -5.87 -8.81
C THR A 38 5.74 -5.60 -8.66
N ILE A 39 5.35 -4.77 -7.68
CA ILE A 39 3.95 -4.36 -7.48
C ILE A 39 3.46 -3.53 -8.67
N SER A 40 4.25 -2.55 -9.14
CA SER A 40 3.87 -1.69 -10.27
C SER A 40 3.68 -2.50 -11.56
N LEU A 41 4.56 -3.46 -11.85
CA LEU A 41 4.40 -4.35 -13.01
C LEU A 41 3.15 -5.22 -12.88
N GLY A 42 2.85 -5.71 -11.67
CA GLY A 42 1.63 -6.45 -11.41
C GLY A 42 0.37 -5.61 -11.63
N GLN A 43 0.36 -4.35 -11.20
CA GLN A 43 -0.75 -3.43 -11.46
C GLN A 43 -0.95 -3.18 -12.96
N VAL A 44 0.14 -3.01 -13.73
CA VAL A 44 0.06 -2.88 -15.19
C VAL A 44 -0.56 -4.15 -15.81
N ALA A 45 -0.16 -5.33 -15.36
CA ALA A 45 -0.72 -6.60 -15.84
C ALA A 45 -2.22 -6.71 -15.53
N LEU A 46 -2.65 -6.35 -14.32
CA LEU A 46 -4.08 -6.33 -13.94
C LEU A 46 -4.87 -5.32 -14.78
N THR A 47 -4.35 -4.12 -14.96
CA THR A 47 -4.99 -3.10 -15.81
C THR A 47 -5.12 -3.58 -17.26
N ALA A 48 -4.11 -4.27 -17.79
CA ALA A 48 -4.18 -4.85 -19.13
C ALA A 48 -5.26 -5.95 -19.24
N MET A 49 -5.45 -6.76 -18.18
CA MET A 49 -6.55 -7.73 -18.12
C MET A 49 -7.92 -7.04 -18.10
N VAL A 50 -8.09 -5.96 -17.34
CA VAL A 50 -9.32 -5.19 -17.27
C VAL A 50 -9.62 -4.51 -18.62
N THR A 51 -8.60 -3.98 -19.28
CA THR A 51 -8.74 -3.35 -20.62
C THR A 51 -9.31 -4.33 -21.66
N ALA A 52 -9.02 -5.62 -21.52
CA ALA A 52 -9.55 -6.66 -22.42
C ALA A 52 -11.03 -6.99 -22.20
N ILE A 53 -11.64 -6.52 -21.07
CA ILE A 53 -13.06 -6.75 -20.77
C ILE A 53 -13.93 -5.73 -21.54
N GLY A 54 -13.61 -4.43 -21.39
CA GLY A 54 -14.38 -3.36 -22.01
C GLY A 54 -13.93 -1.96 -21.60
N THR A 55 -14.47 -0.96 -22.28
CA THR A 55 -14.12 0.46 -22.04
C THR A 55 -14.80 1.02 -20.77
N ALA A 56 -16.03 0.59 -20.48
CA ALA A 56 -16.75 0.99 -19.28
C ALA A 56 -16.07 0.44 -18.02
N GLU A 57 -15.63 -0.82 -18.06
CA GLU A 57 -14.89 -1.47 -16.98
C GLU A 57 -13.53 -0.81 -16.71
N LEU A 58 -12.83 -0.43 -17.79
CA LEU A 58 -11.56 0.29 -17.66
C LEU A 58 -11.77 1.68 -17.04
N ALA A 59 -12.82 2.40 -17.44
CA ALA A 59 -13.17 3.70 -16.86
C ALA A 59 -13.52 3.55 -15.38
N ALA A 60 -14.38 2.59 -15.04
CA ALA A 60 -14.75 2.30 -13.65
C ALA A 60 -13.52 1.90 -12.79
N HIS A 61 -12.62 1.05 -13.33
CA HIS A 61 -11.37 0.67 -12.68
C HIS A 61 -10.49 1.89 -12.38
N SER A 62 -10.29 2.77 -13.37
CA SER A 62 -9.45 3.96 -13.23
C SER A 62 -10.00 4.94 -12.18
N LEU A 63 -11.32 5.17 -12.19
CA LEU A 63 -11.98 6.03 -11.21
C LEU A 63 -11.96 5.42 -9.81
N ALA A 64 -12.22 4.11 -9.69
CA ALA A 64 -12.14 3.40 -8.42
C ALA A 64 -10.73 3.44 -7.83
N THR A 65 -9.69 3.21 -8.64
CA THR A 65 -8.28 3.30 -8.22
C THR A 65 -7.91 4.71 -7.77
N THR A 66 -8.47 5.73 -8.41
CA THR A 66 -8.27 7.14 -8.00
C THR A 66 -8.92 7.41 -6.65
N ALA A 67 -10.16 6.97 -6.45
CA ALA A 67 -10.87 7.12 -5.18
C ALA A 67 -10.17 6.34 -4.05
N GLU A 68 -9.71 5.10 -4.33
CA GLU A 68 -8.92 4.30 -3.41
C GLU A 68 -7.62 5.01 -3.00
N SER A 69 -6.93 5.67 -3.93
CA SER A 69 -5.64 6.33 -3.66
C SER A 69 -5.72 7.36 -2.54
N ILE A 70 -6.85 8.02 -2.40
CA ILE A 70 -7.10 8.99 -1.32
C ILE A 70 -7.21 8.27 0.03
N THR A 71 -7.85 7.10 0.04
CA THR A 71 -8.13 6.37 1.28
C THR A 71 -6.92 5.64 1.84
N TYR A 72 -6.01 5.13 1.00
CA TYR A 72 -4.82 4.43 1.52
C TYR A 72 -3.64 5.36 1.87
N MET A 73 -3.67 6.64 1.50
CA MET A 73 -2.63 7.60 1.90
C MET A 73 -2.32 7.61 3.41
N PRO A 74 -3.30 7.60 4.31
CA PRO A 74 -3.04 7.50 5.75
C PRO A 74 -2.32 6.21 6.17
N ALA A 75 -2.58 5.08 5.51
CA ALA A 75 -1.88 3.83 5.78
C ALA A 75 -0.37 3.94 5.52
N PHE A 76 0.04 4.67 4.47
CA PHE A 76 1.45 5.00 4.24
C PHE A 76 2.04 5.82 5.39
N GLY A 77 1.29 6.79 5.94
CA GLY A 77 1.71 7.56 7.10
C GLY A 77 1.97 6.69 8.32
N PHE A 78 1.05 5.78 8.65
CA PHE A 78 1.23 4.81 9.75
C PHE A 78 2.40 3.85 9.49
N SER A 79 2.57 3.39 8.25
CA SER A 79 3.70 2.52 7.86
C SER A 79 5.04 3.24 8.00
N ALA A 80 5.14 4.51 7.59
CA ALA A 80 6.34 5.33 7.75
C ALA A 80 6.65 5.60 9.23
N ALA A 81 5.63 5.93 10.03
CA ALA A 81 5.77 6.09 11.48
C ALA A 81 6.25 4.79 12.14
N ALA A 82 5.65 3.64 11.80
CA ALA A 82 6.09 2.34 12.28
C ALA A 82 7.55 2.07 11.93
N THR A 83 7.95 2.29 10.67
CA THR A 83 9.33 2.10 10.22
C THR A 83 10.32 2.92 11.06
N THR A 84 10.02 4.20 11.28
CA THR A 84 10.90 5.12 12.02
C THR A 84 10.98 4.75 13.50
N LEU A 85 9.83 4.55 14.15
CA LEU A 85 9.77 4.25 15.59
C LEU A 85 10.39 2.88 15.92
N ILE A 86 10.18 1.88 15.06
CA ILE A 86 10.80 0.57 15.22
C ILE A 86 12.32 0.68 15.03
N ALA A 87 12.80 1.35 13.97
CA ALA A 87 14.23 1.51 13.71
C ALA A 87 14.93 2.24 14.87
N GLN A 88 14.35 3.33 15.40
CA GLN A 88 14.88 4.05 16.55
C GLN A 88 14.89 3.19 17.83
N SER A 89 13.82 2.46 18.07
CA SER A 89 13.70 1.59 19.26
C SER A 89 14.70 0.43 19.21
N MET A 90 14.91 -0.16 18.03
CA MET A 90 15.88 -1.23 17.81
C MET A 90 17.32 -0.68 17.93
N GLY A 91 17.60 0.49 17.38
CA GLY A 91 18.90 1.18 17.51
C GLY A 91 19.21 1.53 18.96
N ALA A 92 18.21 1.87 19.76
CA ALA A 92 18.34 2.09 21.21
C ALA A 92 18.39 0.81 22.04
N GLN A 93 18.42 -0.37 21.44
CA GLN A 93 18.39 -1.69 22.08
C GLN A 93 17.17 -1.90 23.05
N ARG A 94 16.02 -1.33 22.67
CA ARG A 94 14.76 -1.41 23.43
C ARG A 94 13.66 -2.17 22.67
N PRO A 95 13.76 -3.51 22.51
CA PRO A 95 12.80 -4.28 21.70
C PRO A 95 11.38 -4.28 22.28
N ALA A 96 11.22 -4.15 23.60
CA ALA A 96 9.91 -4.00 24.23
C ALA A 96 9.19 -2.72 23.78
N LEU A 97 9.93 -1.61 23.62
CA LEU A 97 9.40 -0.35 23.11
C LEU A 97 9.02 -0.46 21.63
N ALA A 98 9.84 -1.14 20.82
CA ALA A 98 9.55 -1.43 19.44
C ALA A 98 8.20 -2.18 19.28
N LYS A 99 7.97 -3.23 20.08
CA LYS A 99 6.70 -3.97 20.09
C LYS A 99 5.50 -3.09 20.45
N ARG A 100 5.65 -2.20 21.42
CA ARG A 100 4.58 -1.26 21.82
C ARG A 100 4.24 -0.29 20.69
N PHE A 101 5.24 0.34 20.08
CA PHE A 101 5.03 1.23 18.94
C PHE A 101 4.41 0.51 17.73
N GLY A 102 4.88 -0.69 17.40
CA GLY A 102 4.29 -1.51 16.34
C GLY A 102 2.81 -1.77 16.58
N ARG A 103 2.42 -2.10 17.83
CA ARG A 103 1.01 -2.32 18.19
C ARG A 103 0.17 -1.05 18.06
N TYR A 104 0.67 0.10 18.55
CA TYR A 104 -0.07 1.36 18.44
C TYR A 104 -0.22 1.83 16.99
N CYS A 105 0.82 1.73 16.17
CA CYS A 105 0.72 2.03 14.75
C CYS A 105 -0.27 1.11 14.05
N MET A 106 -0.28 -0.18 14.40
CA MET A 106 -1.21 -1.17 13.85
C MET A 106 -2.66 -0.84 14.22
N LEU A 107 -2.94 -0.64 15.50
CA LEU A 107 -4.29 -0.32 15.96
C LEU A 107 -4.79 1.00 15.35
N GLY A 108 -3.95 2.04 15.34
CA GLY A 108 -4.31 3.33 14.74
C GLY A 108 -4.61 3.21 13.26
N ALA A 109 -3.78 2.47 12.51
CA ALA A 109 -3.98 2.24 11.09
C ALA A 109 -5.28 1.45 10.82
N VAL A 110 -5.51 0.35 11.53
CA VAL A 110 -6.71 -0.48 11.35
C VAL A 110 -7.96 0.32 11.65
N LEU A 111 -8.01 1.04 12.77
CA LEU A 111 -9.16 1.87 13.14
C LEU A 111 -9.42 2.94 12.08
N PHE A 112 -8.39 3.66 11.65
CA PHE A 112 -8.53 4.72 10.66
C PHE A 112 -8.97 4.17 9.30
N MET A 113 -8.33 3.11 8.82
CA MET A 113 -8.65 2.51 7.53
C MET A 113 -10.03 1.83 7.54
N THR A 114 -10.46 1.27 8.67
CA THR A 114 -11.83 0.77 8.82
C THR A 114 -12.86 1.89 8.71
N ALA A 115 -12.59 3.05 9.33
CA ALA A 115 -13.46 4.22 9.20
C ALA A 115 -13.51 4.74 7.75
N MET A 116 -12.36 4.80 7.06
CA MET A 116 -12.30 5.15 5.63
C MET A 116 -13.01 4.11 4.76
N GLY A 117 -12.87 2.81 5.09
CA GLY A 117 -13.62 1.73 4.45
C GLY A 117 -15.14 1.92 4.59
N ALA A 118 -15.63 2.32 5.75
CA ALA A 118 -17.05 2.65 5.93
C ALA A 118 -17.48 3.81 5.02
N VAL A 119 -16.66 4.84 4.86
CA VAL A 119 -16.93 5.95 3.92
C VAL A 119 -17.02 5.44 2.49
N LEU A 120 -16.12 4.55 2.06
CA LEU A 120 -16.16 3.95 0.72
C LEU A 120 -17.38 3.05 0.54
N PHE A 121 -17.75 2.27 1.56
CA PHE A 121 -18.87 1.33 1.49
C PHE A 121 -20.21 2.03 1.27
N PHE A 122 -20.45 3.09 2.04
CA PHE A 122 -21.71 3.83 1.97
C PHE A 122 -21.69 4.95 0.92
N GLY A 123 -20.54 5.57 0.68
CA GLY A 123 -20.37 6.71 -0.20
C GLY A 123 -19.79 6.40 -1.57
N GLY A 124 -19.42 5.15 -1.88
CA GLY A 124 -18.66 4.80 -3.08
C GLY A 124 -19.34 5.24 -4.38
N GLN A 125 -20.65 5.00 -4.53
CA GLN A 125 -21.38 5.44 -5.73
C GLN A 125 -21.41 6.96 -5.87
N PHE A 126 -21.61 7.68 -4.76
CA PHE A 126 -21.56 9.15 -4.76
C PHE A 126 -20.18 9.66 -5.13
N LEU A 127 -19.12 9.04 -4.62
CA LEU A 127 -17.74 9.42 -4.98
C LEU A 127 -17.47 9.24 -6.47
N VAL A 128 -17.89 8.12 -7.07
CA VAL A 128 -17.71 7.91 -8.51
C VAL A 128 -18.57 8.88 -9.33
N SER A 129 -19.80 9.18 -8.89
CA SER A 129 -20.70 10.11 -9.60
C SER A 129 -20.17 11.55 -9.65
N LEU A 130 -19.23 11.92 -8.78
CA LEU A 130 -18.54 13.23 -8.86
C LEU A 130 -17.60 13.34 -10.07
N PHE A 131 -17.14 12.21 -10.61
CA PHE A 131 -16.19 12.16 -11.72
C PHE A 131 -16.83 11.88 -13.07
N THR A 132 -17.99 11.22 -13.09
CA THR A 132 -18.67 10.88 -14.34
C THR A 132 -20.20 10.86 -14.17
N PRO A 133 -20.96 11.35 -15.18
CA PRO A 133 -22.42 11.23 -15.20
C PRO A 133 -22.90 9.87 -15.72
N ASP A 134 -22.01 9.00 -16.22
CA ASP A 134 -22.36 7.69 -16.80
C ASP A 134 -22.84 6.72 -15.72
N ALA A 135 -24.12 6.35 -15.80
CA ALA A 135 -24.76 5.50 -14.80
C ALA A 135 -24.16 4.09 -14.74
N GLU A 136 -23.69 3.56 -15.87
CA GLU A 136 -23.04 2.24 -15.92
C GLU A 136 -21.71 2.27 -15.18
N VAL A 137 -20.86 3.26 -15.47
CA VAL A 137 -19.56 3.46 -14.80
C VAL A 137 -19.74 3.70 -13.30
N VAL A 138 -20.74 4.50 -12.89
CA VAL A 138 -21.07 4.76 -11.49
C VAL A 138 -21.50 3.48 -10.77
N SER A 139 -22.30 2.64 -11.41
CA SER A 139 -22.74 1.37 -10.83
C SER A 139 -21.58 0.40 -10.64
N LEU A 140 -20.77 0.19 -11.68
CA LEU A 140 -19.59 -0.68 -11.65
C LEU A 140 -18.56 -0.19 -10.64
N GLY A 141 -18.20 1.09 -10.67
CA GLY A 141 -17.24 1.68 -9.74
C GLY A 141 -17.71 1.64 -8.29
N GLY A 142 -19.01 1.86 -8.05
CA GLY A 142 -19.60 1.74 -6.71
C GLY A 142 -19.56 0.32 -6.16
N ALA A 143 -19.80 -0.70 -7.00
CA ALA A 143 -19.70 -2.10 -6.61
C ALA A 143 -18.26 -2.47 -6.22
N VAL A 144 -17.30 -2.05 -7.03
CA VAL A 144 -15.87 -2.26 -6.79
C VAL A 144 -15.41 -1.59 -5.48
N LEU A 145 -15.81 -0.34 -5.24
CA LEU A 145 -15.45 0.37 -4.00
C LEU A 145 -16.04 -0.25 -2.73
N ARG A 146 -17.18 -0.94 -2.83
CA ARG A 146 -17.73 -1.72 -1.69
C ARG A 146 -16.86 -2.93 -1.36
N ILE A 147 -16.32 -3.61 -2.37
CA ILE A 147 -15.38 -4.74 -2.16
C ILE A 147 -14.11 -4.22 -1.52
N GLU A 148 -13.54 -3.14 -2.08
CA GLU A 148 -12.35 -2.49 -1.55
C GLU A 148 -12.54 -2.02 -0.10
N ALA A 149 -13.73 -1.52 0.25
CA ALA A 149 -14.07 -1.10 1.61
C ALA A 149 -13.86 -2.23 2.64
N LEU A 150 -14.20 -3.46 2.28
CA LEU A 150 -14.02 -4.64 3.13
C LEU A 150 -12.54 -5.06 3.23
N ALA A 151 -11.74 -4.78 2.20
CA ALA A 151 -10.31 -5.06 2.17
C ALA A 151 -9.47 -4.04 2.98
N GLN A 152 -9.98 -2.83 3.23
CA GLN A 152 -9.25 -1.74 3.89
C GLN A 152 -8.58 -2.12 5.22
N PRO A 153 -9.21 -2.83 6.17
CA PRO A 153 -8.55 -3.23 7.43
C PRO A 153 -7.37 -4.18 7.19
N PHE A 154 -7.49 -5.10 6.24
CA PHE A 154 -6.44 -6.07 5.89
C PHE A 154 -5.28 -5.35 5.19
N PHE A 155 -5.60 -4.38 4.34
CA PHE A 155 -4.61 -3.53 3.70
C PHE A 155 -3.81 -2.71 4.72
N ALA A 156 -4.48 -2.14 5.74
CA ALA A 156 -3.82 -1.46 6.86
C ALA A 156 -2.82 -2.36 7.57
N ILE A 157 -3.21 -3.60 7.88
CA ILE A 157 -2.34 -4.61 8.52
C ILE A 157 -1.11 -4.86 7.65
N SER A 158 -1.31 -5.15 6.36
CA SER A 158 -0.23 -5.43 5.41
C SER A 158 0.77 -4.28 5.32
N MET A 159 0.27 -3.04 5.20
CA MET A 159 1.10 -1.84 5.09
C MET A 159 1.92 -1.57 6.35
N VAL A 160 1.31 -1.70 7.54
CA VAL A 160 2.03 -1.45 8.81
C VAL A 160 3.01 -2.57 9.12
N VAL A 161 2.66 -3.84 8.86
CA VAL A 161 3.60 -4.97 8.99
C VAL A 161 4.81 -4.77 8.09
N SER A 162 4.61 -4.38 6.83
CA SER A 162 5.71 -4.04 5.92
C SER A 162 6.58 -2.89 6.48
N GLY A 163 5.97 -1.87 7.10
CA GLY A 163 6.68 -0.80 7.79
C GLY A 163 7.51 -1.28 8.97
N ILE A 164 6.93 -2.14 9.83
CA ILE A 164 7.61 -2.75 10.98
C ILE A 164 8.82 -3.57 10.51
N MET A 165 8.65 -4.40 9.49
CA MET A 165 9.74 -5.23 8.95
C MET A 165 10.86 -4.39 8.34
N ARG A 166 10.52 -3.31 7.62
CA ARG A 166 11.52 -2.34 7.12
C ARG A 166 12.28 -1.67 8.27
N GLY A 167 11.59 -1.25 9.32
CA GLY A 167 12.21 -0.70 10.54
C GLY A 167 13.11 -1.70 11.27
N ALA A 168 12.78 -2.98 11.22
CA ALA A 168 13.60 -4.07 11.75
C ALA A 168 14.71 -4.55 10.77
N ARG A 169 14.96 -3.83 9.66
CA ARG A 169 15.96 -4.16 8.61
C ARG A 169 15.69 -5.46 7.85
N GLN A 170 14.46 -5.97 7.87
CA GLN A 170 14.05 -7.22 7.20
C GLN A 170 13.38 -6.96 5.84
N THR A 171 13.98 -6.11 5.02
CA THR A 171 13.41 -5.68 3.73
C THR A 171 13.30 -6.78 2.68
N LYS A 172 14.11 -7.83 2.77
CA LYS A 172 14.02 -8.98 1.85
C LYS A 172 12.73 -9.77 2.04
N VAL A 173 12.26 -9.89 3.28
CA VAL A 173 11.04 -10.64 3.60
C VAL A 173 9.82 -9.93 3.03
N THR A 174 9.76 -8.59 3.16
CA THR A 174 8.66 -7.79 2.57
C THR A 174 8.62 -7.93 1.06
N PHE A 175 9.77 -7.88 0.39
CA PHE A 175 9.86 -8.10 -1.05
C PHE A 175 9.33 -9.48 -1.47
N VAL A 176 9.77 -10.56 -0.80
CA VAL A 176 9.33 -11.93 -1.14
C VAL A 176 7.83 -12.09 -0.96
N ILE A 177 7.28 -11.61 0.17
CA ILE A 177 5.84 -11.67 0.43
C ILE A 177 5.05 -10.89 -0.63
N ALA A 178 5.48 -9.69 -0.98
CA ALA A 178 4.83 -8.87 -2.00
C ALA A 178 4.91 -9.52 -3.39
N ALA A 179 6.08 -10.08 -3.76
CA ALA A 179 6.28 -10.76 -5.04
C ALA A 179 5.39 -12.02 -5.16
N VAL A 180 5.38 -12.86 -4.14
CA VAL A 180 4.55 -14.08 -4.12
C VAL A 180 3.07 -13.69 -4.11
N GLY A 181 2.65 -12.76 -3.26
CA GLY A 181 1.26 -12.31 -3.20
C GLY A 181 0.76 -11.76 -4.54
N MET A 182 1.56 -10.94 -5.21
CA MET A 182 1.16 -10.32 -6.48
C MET A 182 1.19 -11.30 -7.65
N TRP A 183 2.28 -12.05 -7.83
CA TRP A 183 2.52 -12.83 -9.04
C TRP A 183 2.06 -14.28 -8.95
N VAL A 184 2.05 -14.89 -7.76
CA VAL A 184 1.65 -16.28 -7.58
C VAL A 184 0.19 -16.39 -7.14
N VAL A 185 -0.31 -15.39 -6.40
CA VAL A 185 -1.69 -15.42 -5.89
C VAL A 185 -2.60 -14.51 -6.71
N ARG A 186 -2.37 -13.21 -6.68
CA ARG A 186 -3.30 -12.23 -7.23
C ARG A 186 -3.49 -12.32 -8.74
N ILE A 187 -2.42 -12.33 -9.52
CA ILE A 187 -2.51 -12.37 -11.00
C ILE A 187 -3.14 -13.68 -11.48
N PRO A 188 -2.71 -14.88 -11.05
CA PRO A 188 -3.35 -16.13 -11.48
C PRO A 188 -4.80 -16.22 -11.02
N LEU A 189 -5.12 -15.76 -9.79
CA LEU A 189 -6.49 -15.77 -9.29
C LEU A 189 -7.38 -14.84 -10.12
N ALA A 190 -6.93 -13.61 -10.41
CA ALA A 190 -7.65 -12.68 -11.28
C ALA A 190 -7.88 -13.30 -12.67
N PHE A 191 -6.87 -13.92 -13.25
CA PHE A 191 -6.96 -14.57 -14.57
C PHE A 191 -7.97 -15.72 -14.58
N VAL A 192 -7.95 -16.58 -13.56
CA VAL A 192 -8.91 -17.68 -13.44
C VAL A 192 -10.33 -17.15 -13.23
N LEU A 193 -10.53 -16.22 -12.30
CA LEU A 193 -11.84 -15.65 -12.02
C LEU A 193 -12.43 -14.93 -13.25
N LEU A 194 -11.65 -14.19 -14.00
CA LEU A 194 -12.09 -13.52 -15.24
C LEU A 194 -12.49 -14.50 -16.34
N ARG A 195 -11.97 -15.73 -16.34
CA ARG A 195 -12.33 -16.77 -17.32
C ARG A 195 -13.47 -17.68 -16.90
N THR A 196 -13.68 -17.84 -15.58
CA THR A 196 -14.66 -18.81 -15.04
C THR A 196 -15.96 -18.18 -14.62
N THR A 197 -15.99 -16.85 -14.43
CA THR A 197 -17.16 -16.14 -13.93
C THR A 197 -17.51 -14.96 -14.85
N GLU A 198 -18.81 -14.69 -14.99
CA GLU A 198 -19.34 -13.55 -15.77
C GLU A 198 -19.34 -12.22 -14.97
N LEU A 199 -18.69 -12.19 -13.81
CA LEU A 199 -18.70 -11.03 -12.91
C LEU A 199 -17.80 -9.85 -13.38
N GLY A 200 -17.14 -9.98 -14.54
CA GLY A 200 -16.40 -8.90 -15.18
C GLY A 200 -15.34 -8.23 -14.27
N LEU A 201 -15.42 -6.90 -14.17
CA LEU A 201 -14.50 -6.09 -13.37
C LEU A 201 -14.42 -6.50 -11.89
N THR A 202 -15.53 -6.93 -11.31
CA THR A 202 -15.63 -7.33 -9.89
C THR A 202 -14.63 -8.45 -9.54
N CYS A 203 -14.38 -9.37 -10.46
CA CYS A 203 -13.41 -10.46 -10.28
C CYS A 203 -11.98 -9.97 -10.10
N ALA A 204 -11.58 -8.95 -10.85
CA ALA A 204 -10.24 -8.39 -10.76
C ALA A 204 -9.97 -7.69 -9.42
N TRP A 205 -11.05 -7.30 -8.71
CA TRP A 205 -10.96 -6.64 -7.40
C TRP A 205 -11.16 -7.61 -6.22
N ILE A 206 -11.77 -8.77 -6.45
CA ILE A 206 -11.84 -9.84 -5.45
C ILE A 206 -10.49 -10.57 -5.33
N ALA A 207 -9.71 -10.62 -6.39
CA ALA A 207 -8.37 -11.22 -6.43
C ALA A 207 -7.29 -10.35 -5.80
#